data_938cdeabf23bb10e1495a7952485fcd7
#
_entry.id   938cdeabf23bb10e1495a7952485fcd7
#
_cell.length_a   1.000
_cell.length_b   1.000
_cell.length_c   1.000
_cell.angle_alpha   90.00
_cell.angle_beta   90.00
_cell.angle_gamma   90.00
#
_symmetry.space_group_name_H-M   'P 1'
#
loop_
_entity.id
_entity.type
_entity.pdbx_description
1 polymer ?
#
loop_
_entity_poly.entity_id
_entity_poly.type
_entity_poly.pdbx_seq_one_letter_code
_entity_poly.pdbx_strand_id
1 'polypeptide(L)'
;LKPTAAAGFLLLATAAQAQQKNEFSIQQCVDYAVKNSVTVKNALLDIKKQEQVNKEVTALAYPQVNASVGLTDYLEIPTSLIPAQFFGGAPGTFAAVKFGTKYNANGGIDASQILFDGQVFVGLQARNTLIKFAEKNAEITSEGIKLNIYKIYYQLVVGKKQLQTVEENIVTMQKLLHDQGEMYKN
;
A
#
# COMPACT_ATOMS: atom_id res chain seq x y z
N LEU A 1 -17.40 -11.93 -61.43
CA LEU A 1 -17.49 -12.59 -60.08
C LEU A 1 -16.71 -11.76 -59.08
N LYS A 2 -17.40 -11.23 -58.06
CA LYS A 2 -16.85 -10.28 -57.06
C LYS A 2 -16.02 -11.02 -56.02
N PRO A 3 -14.81 -10.54 -55.65
CA PRO A 3 -13.93 -11.20 -54.66
C PRO A 3 -14.27 -10.90 -53.20
N THR A 4 -15.46 -10.42 -52.89
CA THR A 4 -15.85 -10.01 -51.54
C THR A 4 -16.33 -11.12 -50.63
N ALA A 5 -16.65 -12.31 -51.14
CA ALA A 5 -17.12 -13.43 -50.34
C ALA A 5 -15.97 -14.24 -49.69
N ALA A 6 -14.78 -14.26 -50.30
CA ALA A 6 -13.63 -14.99 -49.77
C ALA A 6 -12.95 -14.32 -48.57
N ALA A 7 -12.98 -12.99 -48.49
CA ALA A 7 -12.40 -12.21 -47.38
C ALA A 7 -13.20 -12.37 -46.05
N GLY A 8 -14.52 -12.54 -46.16
CA GLY A 8 -15.39 -12.76 -44.99
C GLY A 8 -15.20 -14.13 -44.29
N PHE A 9 -14.83 -15.15 -45.07
CA PHE A 9 -14.61 -16.49 -44.52
C PHE A 9 -13.26 -16.66 -43.80
N LEU A 10 -12.25 -15.88 -44.23
CA LEU A 10 -10.93 -15.89 -43.59
C LEU A 10 -10.93 -15.17 -42.20
N LEU A 11 -11.79 -14.16 -42.01
CA LEU A 11 -11.92 -13.45 -40.73
C LEU A 11 -12.65 -14.27 -39.65
N LEU A 12 -13.53 -15.20 -40.02
CA LEU A 12 -14.21 -16.09 -39.07
C LEU A 12 -13.31 -17.24 -38.59
N ALA A 13 -12.30 -17.65 -39.35
CA ALA A 13 -11.39 -18.72 -38.96
C ALA A 13 -10.37 -18.29 -37.87
N THR A 14 -10.07 -16.98 -37.74
CA THR A 14 -9.16 -16.46 -36.74
C THR A 14 -9.79 -16.32 -35.35
N ALA A 15 -11.12 -16.24 -35.25
CA ALA A 15 -11.82 -16.14 -33.97
C ALA A 15 -11.92 -17.52 -33.22
N ALA A 16 -11.70 -18.63 -33.90
CA ALA A 16 -11.76 -19.96 -33.27
C ALA A 16 -10.51 -20.37 -32.47
N GLN A 17 -9.43 -19.61 -32.56
CA GLN A 17 -8.18 -19.85 -31.81
C GLN A 17 -8.16 -19.23 -30.41
N ALA A 18 -9.18 -18.48 -29.99
CA ALA A 18 -9.20 -17.71 -28.75
C ALA A 18 -9.50 -18.51 -27.48
N GLN A 19 -9.77 -19.82 -27.59
CA GLN A 19 -9.96 -20.70 -26.44
C GLN A 19 -8.75 -21.62 -26.24
N GLN A 20 -7.57 -21.05 -26.01
CA GLN A 20 -6.50 -21.83 -25.39
C GLN A 20 -6.94 -22.19 -23.96
N LYS A 21 -7.23 -23.50 -23.80
CA LYS A 21 -7.43 -24.10 -22.48
C LYS A 21 -6.10 -23.99 -21.72
N ASN A 22 -5.94 -22.91 -20.95
CA ASN A 22 -4.79 -22.75 -20.07
C ASN A 22 -4.95 -23.70 -18.89
N GLU A 23 -4.47 -24.92 -19.04
CA GLU A 23 -4.38 -25.86 -17.93
C GLU A 23 -3.08 -25.58 -17.17
N PHE A 24 -3.20 -24.92 -16.03
CA PHE A 24 -2.07 -24.69 -15.15
C PHE A 24 -1.93 -25.84 -14.15
N SER A 25 -0.72 -26.37 -14.03
CA SER A 25 -0.39 -27.23 -12.90
C SER A 25 -0.37 -26.40 -11.61
N ILE A 26 -0.55 -27.06 -10.47
CA ILE A 26 -0.52 -26.38 -9.16
C ILE A 26 0.78 -25.60 -8.96
N GLN A 27 1.91 -26.17 -9.40
CA GLN A 27 3.22 -25.52 -9.29
C GLN A 27 3.28 -24.24 -10.15
N GLN A 28 2.79 -24.30 -11.38
CA GLN A 28 2.71 -23.13 -12.26
C GLN A 28 1.82 -22.02 -11.68
N CYS A 29 0.69 -22.40 -11.05
CA CYS A 29 -0.17 -21.43 -10.35
C CYS A 29 0.56 -20.74 -9.18
N VAL A 30 1.30 -21.52 -8.39
CA VAL A 30 2.08 -21.01 -7.25
C VAL A 30 3.17 -20.07 -7.75
N ASP A 31 3.97 -20.48 -8.73
CA ASP A 31 5.08 -19.69 -9.25
C ASP A 31 4.58 -18.37 -9.88
N TYR A 32 3.48 -18.45 -10.65
CA TYR A 32 2.86 -17.26 -11.23
C TYR A 32 2.34 -16.31 -10.13
N ALA A 33 1.66 -16.86 -9.11
CA ALA A 33 1.11 -16.04 -8.02
C ALA A 33 2.20 -15.36 -7.21
N VAL A 34 3.26 -16.06 -6.82
CA VAL A 34 4.39 -15.48 -6.08
C VAL A 34 5.07 -14.38 -6.90
N LYS A 35 5.30 -14.61 -8.20
CA LYS A 35 5.96 -13.64 -9.08
C LYS A 35 5.11 -12.38 -9.34
N ASN A 36 3.79 -12.52 -9.42
CA ASN A 36 2.90 -11.44 -9.86
C ASN A 36 2.10 -10.82 -8.72
N SER A 37 2.06 -11.42 -7.53
CA SER A 37 1.32 -10.91 -6.39
C SER A 37 1.81 -9.50 -5.98
N VAL A 38 0.86 -8.57 -5.90
CA VAL A 38 1.11 -7.21 -5.40
C VAL A 38 1.56 -7.26 -3.94
N THR A 39 1.00 -8.17 -3.14
CA THR A 39 1.35 -8.34 -1.72
C THR A 39 2.82 -8.74 -1.54
N VAL A 40 3.33 -9.67 -2.37
CA VAL A 40 4.75 -10.06 -2.35
C VAL A 40 5.63 -8.89 -2.81
N LYS A 41 5.23 -8.18 -3.87
CA LYS A 41 5.97 -7.01 -4.35
C LYS A 41 6.03 -5.91 -3.28
N ASN A 42 4.94 -5.66 -2.57
CA ASN A 42 4.93 -4.70 -1.46
C ASN A 42 5.86 -5.14 -0.32
N ALA A 43 5.83 -6.42 0.06
CA ALA A 43 6.74 -6.93 1.09
C ALA A 43 8.23 -6.78 0.71
N LEU A 44 8.56 -6.94 -0.58
CA LEU A 44 9.92 -6.67 -1.08
C LEU A 44 10.26 -5.17 -1.07
N LEU A 45 9.28 -4.28 -1.29
CA LEU A 45 9.47 -2.84 -1.15
C LEU A 45 9.65 -2.43 0.32
N ASP A 46 9.02 -3.13 1.27
CA ASP A 46 9.20 -2.87 2.70
C ASP A 46 10.65 -3.14 3.15
N ILE A 47 11.36 -4.10 2.56
CA ILE A 47 12.79 -4.28 2.79
C ILE A 47 13.56 -3.02 2.38
N LYS A 48 13.31 -2.51 1.15
CA LYS A 48 13.96 -1.28 0.67
C LYS A 48 13.60 -0.06 1.52
N LYS A 49 12.35 0.02 1.98
CA LYS A 49 11.90 1.04 2.93
C LYS A 49 12.71 0.97 4.23
N GLN A 50 12.89 -0.22 4.79
CA GLN A 50 13.68 -0.40 6.01
C GLN A 50 15.15 0.01 5.81
N GLU A 51 15.73 -0.25 4.65
CA GLU A 51 17.07 0.24 4.31
C GLU A 51 17.15 1.78 4.33
N GLN A 52 16.11 2.48 3.81
CA GLN A 52 16.07 3.94 3.85
C GLN A 52 15.86 4.49 5.28
N VAL A 53 14.98 3.84 6.06
CA VAL A 53 14.82 4.18 7.50
C VAL A 53 16.14 4.02 8.25
N ASN A 54 16.92 2.97 7.94
CA ASN A 54 18.24 2.80 8.53
C ASN A 54 19.23 3.92 8.15
N LYS A 55 19.13 4.47 6.92
CA LYS A 55 19.91 5.65 6.51
C LYS A 55 19.47 6.90 7.25
N GLU A 56 18.16 7.07 7.45
CA GLU A 56 17.60 8.18 8.23
C GLU A 56 18.12 8.15 9.67
N VAL A 57 18.07 6.99 10.33
CA VAL A 57 18.66 6.82 11.68
C VAL A 57 20.16 7.15 11.68
N THR A 58 20.88 6.75 10.62
CA THR A 58 22.29 7.07 10.49
C THR A 58 22.52 8.59 10.32
N ALA A 59 21.62 9.25 9.60
CA ALA A 59 21.71 10.68 9.33
C ALA A 59 21.58 11.52 10.61
N LEU A 60 20.89 11.00 11.66
CA LEU A 60 20.82 11.66 12.96
C LEU A 60 22.20 11.82 13.64
N ALA A 61 23.16 10.99 13.29
CA ALA A 61 24.52 11.08 13.80
C ALA A 61 25.36 12.18 13.12
N TYR A 62 24.88 12.74 12.00
CA TYR A 62 25.53 13.85 11.30
C TYR A 62 25.05 15.21 11.81
N PRO A 63 25.84 16.30 11.59
CA PRO A 63 25.39 17.64 11.89
C PRO A 63 24.08 17.97 11.17
N GLN A 64 23.11 18.50 11.92
CA GLN A 64 21.82 18.98 11.41
C GLN A 64 21.88 20.49 11.27
N VAL A 65 21.57 21.00 10.09
CA VAL A 65 21.50 22.45 9.82
C VAL A 65 20.08 22.79 9.40
N ASN A 66 19.45 23.67 10.17
CA ASN A 66 18.10 24.13 9.92
C ASN A 66 18.13 25.64 9.64
N ALA A 67 17.40 26.06 8.62
CA ALA A 67 17.18 27.48 8.34
C ALA A 67 15.69 27.80 8.52
N SER A 68 15.39 28.89 9.20
CA SER A 68 14.03 29.36 9.40
C SER A 68 13.89 30.81 8.96
N VAL A 69 12.77 31.12 8.31
CA VAL A 69 12.38 32.49 7.95
C VAL A 69 10.94 32.68 8.38
N GLY A 70 10.67 33.75 9.12
CA GLY A 70 9.33 34.13 9.53
C GLY A 70 9.03 35.55 9.08
N LEU A 71 7.83 35.76 8.54
CA LEU A 71 7.27 37.08 8.24
C LEU A 71 5.92 37.18 8.95
N THR A 72 5.78 38.18 9.84
CA THR A 72 4.53 38.43 10.54
C THR A 72 3.98 39.77 10.11
N ASP A 73 2.73 39.81 9.66
CA ASP A 73 1.96 41.04 9.44
C ASP A 73 0.92 41.15 10.57
N TYR A 74 1.08 42.19 11.39
CA TYR A 74 0.10 42.51 12.41
C TYR A 74 -1.05 43.29 11.77
N LEU A 75 -2.21 42.67 11.65
CA LEU A 75 -3.43 43.33 11.19
C LEU A 75 -3.76 44.52 12.10
N GLU A 76 -3.51 44.35 13.40
CA GLU A 76 -3.54 45.42 14.40
C GLU A 76 -2.34 45.26 15.34
N ILE A 77 -1.61 46.41 15.54
CA ILE A 77 -0.43 46.43 16.44
C ILE A 77 -0.91 46.25 17.87
N PRO A 78 -0.35 45.32 18.68
CA PRO A 78 -0.71 45.12 20.06
C PRO A 78 -0.56 46.41 20.86
N THR A 79 -1.56 46.69 21.68
CA THR A 79 -1.58 47.85 22.56
C THR A 79 -1.12 47.45 23.97
N SER A 80 -0.13 48.12 24.49
CA SER A 80 0.34 47.95 25.87
C SER A 80 -0.09 49.13 26.76
N LEU A 81 -0.51 48.81 27.96
CA LEU A 81 -0.85 49.81 28.95
C LEU A 81 0.41 50.24 29.73
N ILE A 82 0.72 51.54 29.67
CA ILE A 82 1.89 52.13 30.40
C ILE A 82 1.36 53.14 31.38
N PRO A 83 1.96 53.26 32.60
CA PRO A 83 1.59 54.29 33.53
C PRO A 83 1.66 55.69 32.90
N ALA A 84 0.55 56.41 32.89
CA ALA A 84 0.44 57.71 32.22
C ALA A 84 1.39 58.78 32.77
N GLN A 85 1.95 58.57 33.93
CA GLN A 85 2.96 59.43 34.54
C GLN A 85 4.17 59.65 33.64
N PHE A 86 4.57 58.68 32.85
CA PHE A 86 5.68 58.83 31.88
C PHE A 86 5.38 59.83 30.76
N PHE A 87 4.11 60.17 30.56
CA PHE A 87 3.62 61.11 29.54
C PHE A 87 2.96 62.33 30.12
N GLY A 88 3.22 62.64 31.42
CA GLY A 88 2.67 63.79 32.10
C GLY A 88 1.23 63.65 32.60
N GLY A 89 0.70 62.39 32.64
CA GLY A 89 -0.65 62.05 33.13
C GLY A 89 -0.69 61.97 34.68
N ALA A 90 -1.91 61.87 35.23
CA ALA A 90 -2.15 61.74 36.64
C ALA A 90 -1.58 60.46 37.26
N PRO A 91 -1.06 60.41 38.46
CA PRO A 91 -0.62 59.20 39.15
C PRO A 91 -1.73 58.20 39.28
N GLY A 92 -1.42 56.91 38.96
CA GLY A 92 -2.39 55.79 39.00
C GLY A 92 -3.26 55.61 37.72
N THR A 93 -3.07 56.44 36.71
CA THR A 93 -3.74 56.27 35.41
C THR A 93 -2.81 55.58 34.41
N PHE A 94 -3.39 54.92 33.41
CA PHE A 94 -2.67 54.20 32.34
C PHE A 94 -2.99 54.81 30.97
N ALA A 95 -1.95 54.96 30.15
CA ALA A 95 -2.07 55.33 28.74
C ALA A 95 -1.90 54.07 27.85
N ALA A 96 -2.78 53.91 26.87
CA ALA A 96 -2.70 52.85 25.88
C ALA A 96 -1.75 53.26 24.74
N VAL A 97 -0.61 52.55 24.61
CA VAL A 97 0.41 52.84 23.59
C VAL A 97 0.62 51.63 22.71
N LYS A 98 0.67 51.85 21.40
CA LYS A 98 1.00 50.81 20.42
C LYS A 98 2.51 50.80 20.19
N PHE A 99 3.15 49.70 20.55
CA PHE A 99 4.57 49.48 20.31
C PHE A 99 4.80 48.40 19.27
N GLY A 100 5.66 48.67 18.29
CA GLY A 100 6.06 47.74 17.29
C GLY A 100 5.83 48.23 15.85
N THR A 101 6.22 47.41 14.93
CA THR A 101 6.04 47.63 13.49
C THR A 101 4.94 46.72 12.95
N LYS A 102 4.24 47.16 11.93
CA LYS A 102 3.21 46.36 11.26
C LYS A 102 3.79 45.07 10.71
N TYR A 103 4.98 45.14 10.15
CA TYR A 103 5.69 43.99 9.61
C TYR A 103 6.88 43.65 10.45
N ASN A 104 7.02 42.39 10.80
CA ASN A 104 8.18 41.85 11.48
C ASN A 104 8.75 40.69 10.67
N ALA A 105 10.00 40.77 10.27
CA ALA A 105 10.71 39.71 9.57
C ALA A 105 11.84 39.19 10.47
N ASN A 106 11.90 37.89 10.63
CA ASN A 106 12.96 37.23 11.37
C ASN A 106 13.52 36.07 10.55
N GLY A 107 14.78 35.79 10.67
CA GLY A 107 15.46 34.67 10.06
C GLY A 107 16.58 34.16 10.94
N GLY A 108 16.80 32.85 10.90
CA GLY A 108 17.84 32.20 11.68
C GLY A 108 18.36 30.96 10.99
N ILE A 109 19.61 30.62 11.29
CA ILE A 109 20.23 29.36 10.92
C ILE A 109 20.74 28.71 12.19
N ASP A 110 20.27 27.49 12.45
CA ASP A 110 20.67 26.71 13.63
C ASP A 110 21.43 25.47 13.15
N ALA A 111 22.59 25.23 13.75
CA ALA A 111 23.38 24.02 13.53
C ALA A 111 23.46 23.23 14.83
N SER A 112 23.08 21.99 14.82
CA SER A 112 23.13 21.09 15.99
C SER A 112 23.73 19.75 15.62
N GLN A 113 24.47 19.15 16.53
CA GLN A 113 25.03 17.82 16.37
C GLN A 113 24.92 17.04 17.66
N ILE A 114 24.49 15.80 17.59
CA ILE A 114 24.49 14.86 18.70
C ILE A 114 25.94 14.44 18.95
N LEU A 115 26.46 14.77 20.12
CA LEU A 115 27.82 14.34 20.54
C LEU A 115 27.76 12.97 21.22
N PHE A 116 26.72 12.70 21.99
CA PHE A 116 26.49 11.44 22.68
C PHE A 116 25.00 11.22 22.92
N ASP A 117 24.50 10.08 22.47
CA ASP A 117 23.14 9.60 22.76
C ASP A 117 23.13 8.07 22.71
N GLY A 118 22.81 7.44 23.85
CA GLY A 118 22.76 5.98 23.96
C GLY A 118 21.70 5.34 23.06
N GLN A 119 20.59 6.03 22.78
CA GLN A 119 19.52 5.52 21.91
C GLN A 119 19.99 5.45 20.46
N VAL A 120 20.75 6.43 19.99
CA VAL A 120 21.33 6.43 18.65
C VAL A 120 22.29 5.26 18.47
N PHE A 121 23.15 4.97 19.45
CA PHE A 121 24.06 3.83 19.38
C PHE A 121 23.33 2.48 19.31
N VAL A 122 22.28 2.29 20.13
CA VAL A 122 21.44 1.08 20.10
C VAL A 122 20.71 0.98 18.76
N GLY A 123 20.16 2.09 18.26
CA GLY A 123 19.50 2.16 16.95
C GLY A 123 20.45 1.78 15.80
N LEU A 124 21.69 2.23 15.84
CA LEU A 124 22.71 1.88 14.86
C LEU A 124 23.07 0.38 14.90
N GLN A 125 23.09 -0.24 16.08
CA GLN A 125 23.34 -1.68 16.20
C GLN A 125 22.14 -2.51 15.69
N ALA A 126 20.92 -2.03 15.93
CA ALA A 126 19.69 -2.73 15.54
C ALA A 126 19.44 -2.78 14.01
N ARG A 127 20.10 -1.93 13.20
CA ARG A 127 19.86 -1.78 11.75
C ARG A 127 19.86 -3.11 10.98
N ASN A 128 20.86 -3.95 11.19
CA ASN A 128 20.97 -5.24 10.49
C ASN A 128 19.87 -6.21 10.90
N THR A 129 19.48 -6.18 12.17
CA THR A 129 18.37 -7.00 12.69
C THR A 129 17.04 -6.59 12.10
N LEU A 130 16.79 -5.29 11.94
CA LEU A 130 15.58 -4.75 11.33
C LEU A 130 15.46 -5.11 9.84
N ILE A 131 16.57 -5.10 9.08
CA ILE A 131 16.58 -5.58 7.70
C ILE A 131 16.22 -7.06 7.65
N LYS A 132 16.90 -7.91 8.45
CA LYS A 132 16.59 -9.34 8.53
C LYS A 132 15.14 -9.63 8.93
N PHE A 133 14.57 -8.80 9.80
CA PHE A 133 13.17 -8.88 10.16
C PHE A 133 12.25 -8.59 8.97
N ALA A 134 12.54 -7.54 8.20
CA ALA A 134 11.80 -7.21 6.99
C ALA A 134 11.91 -8.31 5.91
N GLU A 135 13.10 -8.90 5.73
CA GLU A 135 13.34 -10.05 4.85
C GLU A 135 12.48 -11.26 5.27
N LYS A 136 12.46 -11.59 6.57
CA LYS A 136 11.65 -12.69 7.07
C LYS A 136 10.15 -12.44 6.93
N ASN A 137 9.69 -11.22 7.08
CA ASN A 137 8.30 -10.86 6.82
C ASN A 137 7.93 -11.02 5.34
N ALA A 138 8.82 -10.69 4.43
CA ALA A 138 8.62 -10.92 2.99
C ALA A 138 8.56 -12.42 2.66
N GLU A 139 9.39 -13.24 3.29
CA GLU A 139 9.36 -14.71 3.17
C GLU A 139 8.03 -15.27 3.69
N ILE A 140 7.57 -14.87 4.88
CA ILE A 140 6.28 -15.27 5.46
C ILE A 140 5.13 -14.89 4.52
N THR A 141 5.17 -13.69 3.95
CA THR A 141 4.16 -13.21 2.99
C THR A 141 4.12 -14.10 1.75
N SER A 142 5.28 -14.46 1.21
CA SER A 142 5.40 -15.35 0.06
C SER A 142 4.85 -16.75 0.35
N GLU A 143 5.20 -17.33 1.50
CA GLU A 143 4.66 -18.63 1.93
C GLU A 143 3.15 -18.59 2.16
N GLY A 144 2.63 -17.49 2.72
CA GLY A 144 1.19 -17.27 2.88
C GLY A 144 0.45 -17.26 1.54
N ILE A 145 1.02 -16.63 0.51
CA ILE A 145 0.45 -16.66 -0.84
C ILE A 145 0.46 -18.09 -1.41
N LYS A 146 1.57 -18.82 -1.28
CA LYS A 146 1.64 -20.23 -1.73
C LYS A 146 0.55 -21.06 -1.07
N LEU A 147 0.39 -20.96 0.25
CA LEU A 147 -0.63 -21.68 0.99
C LEU A 147 -2.05 -21.36 0.49
N ASN A 148 -2.34 -20.07 0.23
CA ASN A 148 -3.64 -19.66 -0.29
C ASN A 148 -3.91 -20.24 -1.70
N ILE A 149 -2.91 -20.27 -2.57
CA ILE A 149 -3.05 -20.87 -3.90
C ILE A 149 -3.30 -22.37 -3.79
N TYR A 150 -2.61 -23.10 -2.91
CA TYR A 150 -2.89 -24.51 -2.65
C TYR A 150 -4.35 -24.72 -2.21
N LYS A 151 -4.83 -23.93 -1.26
CA LYS A 151 -6.22 -24.01 -0.79
C LYS A 151 -7.23 -23.80 -1.92
N ILE A 152 -7.07 -22.73 -2.71
CA ILE A 152 -7.97 -22.39 -3.81
C ILE A 152 -7.93 -23.48 -4.89
N TYR A 153 -6.76 -23.99 -5.24
CA TYR A 153 -6.60 -25.04 -6.23
C TYR A 153 -7.35 -26.32 -5.82
N TYR A 154 -7.16 -26.79 -4.59
CA TYR A 154 -7.86 -27.98 -4.11
C TYR A 154 -9.35 -27.75 -3.94
N GLN A 155 -9.80 -26.58 -3.54
CA GLN A 155 -11.22 -26.23 -3.54
C GLN A 155 -11.83 -26.30 -4.94
N LEU A 156 -11.14 -25.84 -5.97
CA LEU A 156 -11.56 -25.95 -7.35
C LEU A 156 -11.64 -27.41 -7.83
N VAL A 157 -10.64 -28.23 -7.50
CA VAL A 157 -10.62 -29.66 -7.85
C VAL A 157 -11.78 -30.39 -7.20
N VAL A 158 -12.03 -30.16 -5.90
CA VAL A 158 -13.15 -30.76 -5.16
C VAL A 158 -14.48 -30.28 -5.75
N GLY A 159 -14.64 -28.97 -6.02
CA GLY A 159 -15.83 -28.41 -6.61
C GLY A 159 -16.13 -28.98 -8.00
N LYS A 160 -15.11 -29.16 -8.83
CA LYS A 160 -15.26 -29.84 -10.13
C LYS A 160 -15.75 -31.30 -9.99
N LYS A 161 -15.21 -32.03 -9.00
CA LYS A 161 -15.62 -33.40 -8.73
C LYS A 161 -17.05 -33.47 -8.21
N GLN A 162 -17.46 -32.55 -7.36
CA GLN A 162 -18.84 -32.43 -6.86
C GLN A 162 -19.80 -32.15 -8.02
N LEU A 163 -19.46 -31.23 -8.94
CA LEU A 163 -20.27 -30.95 -10.12
C LEU A 163 -20.46 -32.18 -10.97
N GLN A 164 -19.36 -32.89 -11.26
CA GLN A 164 -19.43 -34.16 -12.03
C GLN A 164 -20.35 -35.18 -11.36
N THR A 165 -20.28 -35.33 -10.04
CA THR A 165 -21.16 -36.26 -9.29
C THR A 165 -22.63 -35.85 -9.40
N VAL A 166 -22.92 -34.54 -9.34
CA VAL A 166 -24.29 -34.02 -9.52
C VAL A 166 -24.80 -34.32 -10.95
N GLU A 167 -23.97 -34.09 -11.97
CA GLU A 167 -24.31 -34.40 -13.37
C GLU A 167 -24.60 -35.88 -13.55
N GLU A 168 -23.77 -36.79 -13.01
CA GLU A 168 -23.99 -38.24 -13.03
C GLU A 168 -25.31 -38.66 -12.35
N ASN A 169 -25.65 -38.01 -11.21
CA ASN A 169 -26.90 -38.23 -10.49
C ASN A 169 -28.11 -37.77 -11.33
N ILE A 170 -28.03 -36.63 -12.00
CA ILE A 170 -29.09 -36.14 -12.89
C ILE A 170 -29.36 -37.14 -14.01
N VAL A 171 -28.30 -37.62 -14.68
CA VAL A 171 -28.43 -38.65 -15.73
C VAL A 171 -29.10 -39.91 -15.21
N THR A 172 -28.71 -40.37 -14.00
CA THR A 172 -29.30 -41.55 -13.37
C THR A 172 -30.78 -41.35 -13.05
N MET A 173 -31.15 -40.17 -12.50
CA MET A 173 -32.56 -39.86 -12.23
C MET A 173 -33.40 -39.72 -13.48
N GLN A 174 -32.86 -39.15 -14.56
CA GLN A 174 -33.54 -39.08 -15.85
C GLN A 174 -33.81 -40.47 -16.42
N LYS A 175 -32.84 -41.38 -16.31
CA LYS A 175 -33.00 -42.78 -16.73
C LYS A 175 -34.09 -43.50 -15.91
N LEU A 176 -34.08 -43.37 -14.58
CA LEU A 176 -35.08 -43.92 -13.71
C LEU A 176 -36.49 -43.40 -14.04
N LEU A 177 -36.61 -42.12 -14.32
CA LEU A 177 -37.89 -41.48 -14.71
C LEU A 177 -38.39 -42.03 -16.06
N HIS A 178 -37.47 -42.25 -17.03
CA HIS A 178 -37.81 -42.84 -18.31
C HIS A 178 -38.27 -44.29 -18.14
N ASP A 179 -37.52 -45.13 -17.40
CA ASP A 179 -37.83 -46.55 -17.19
C ASP A 179 -39.17 -46.72 -16.43
N GLN A 180 -39.47 -45.87 -15.44
CA GLN A 180 -40.78 -45.86 -14.77
C GLN A 180 -41.91 -45.42 -15.70
N GLY A 181 -41.67 -44.44 -16.58
CA GLY A 181 -42.63 -44.00 -17.58
C GLY A 181 -43.00 -45.09 -18.60
N GLU A 182 -42.03 -45.89 -18.98
CA GLU A 182 -42.28 -47.06 -19.87
C GLU A 182 -43.03 -48.19 -19.16
N MET A 183 -42.71 -48.43 -17.85
CA MET A 183 -43.47 -49.42 -17.06
C MET A 183 -44.92 -49.02 -16.82
N TYR A 184 -45.24 -47.74 -16.79
CA TYR A 184 -46.62 -47.24 -16.60
C TYR A 184 -47.46 -47.29 -17.89
N LYS A 185 -46.82 -47.35 -19.08
CA LYS A 185 -47.50 -47.40 -20.38
C LYS A 185 -47.84 -48.81 -20.80
N ASN A 186 -47.24 -49.85 -20.19
CA ASN A 186 -47.53 -51.27 -20.41
C ASN A 186 -48.45 -51.80 -19.29
#